data_9761911e4cb25a873a5e76b422ede3cf
#
_entry.id   9761911e4cb25a873a5e76b422ede3cf
#
_cell.length_a   1.000
_cell.length_b   1.000
_cell.length_c   1.000
_cell.angle_alpha   90.00
_cell.angle_beta   90.00
_cell.angle_gamma   90.00
#
_symmetry.space_group_name_H-M   'P 1'
#
loop_
_entity.id
_entity.type
_entity.pdbx_description
1 polymer ?
#
loop_
_entity_poly.entity_id
_entity_poly.type
_entity_poly.pdbx_seq_one_letter_code
_entity_poly.pdbx_strand_id
1 'polypeptide(L)'
;MAGGRTKTSAMHRYEFQLHLSAERCLDYYRGAVRQIVVRCSTGQNVQFPASLLQKFMSPDGIHGRFVLSCDERNKCLGLERVVEES
;
A
#
# COMPACT_ATOMS: atom_id res chain seq x y z
N MET A 1 -23.37 23.60 -4.94
CA MET A 1 -23.14 23.11 -5.25
C MET A 1 -22.15 22.49 -5.15
N ALA A 2 -21.83 22.45 -5.44
CA ALA A 2 -20.87 21.81 -5.60
C ALA A 2 -19.85 21.79 -4.64
N GLY A 3 -19.80 22.59 -3.83
CA GLY A 3 -18.74 22.62 -2.92
C GLY A 3 -18.45 21.37 -2.22
N GLY A 4 -19.41 20.60 -2.06
CA GLY A 4 -19.17 19.41 -1.29
C GLY A 4 -18.14 18.50 -1.85
N ARG A 5 -17.97 18.59 -3.15
CA ARG A 5 -17.15 17.64 -3.61
C ARG A 5 -15.82 17.82 -3.35
N THR A 6 -15.38 18.82 -2.98
CA THR A 6 -14.00 19.02 -2.81
C THR A 6 -13.39 18.07 -1.84
N LYS A 7 -14.07 17.68 -0.80
CA LYS A 7 -13.46 16.82 0.06
C LYS A 7 -13.23 15.53 -0.43
N THR A 8 -14.08 14.96 -1.15
CA THR A 8 -13.85 13.62 -1.59
C THR A 8 -12.70 13.56 -2.54
N SER A 9 -12.47 14.60 -3.28
CA SER A 9 -11.42 14.54 -4.25
C SER A 9 -10.04 14.62 -3.62
N ALA A 10 -9.97 14.83 -2.32
CA ALA A 10 -8.70 14.95 -1.67
C ALA A 10 -7.99 13.64 -1.46
N MET A 11 -8.66 12.53 -1.63
CA MET A 11 -8.03 11.26 -1.40
C MET A 11 -7.29 10.76 -2.62
N HIS A 12 -6.11 10.20 -2.39
CA HIS A 12 -5.33 9.61 -3.46
C HIS A 12 -5.24 8.11 -3.22
N ARG A 13 -5.42 7.33 -4.24
CA ARG A 13 -5.34 5.89 -4.14
C ARG A 13 -4.32 5.38 -5.14
N TYR A 14 -3.43 4.52 -4.66
CA TYR A 14 -2.37 3.98 -5.49
C TYR A 14 -2.47 2.47 -5.51
N GLU A 15 -2.62 1.90 -6.67
CA GLU A 15 -2.75 0.46 -6.81
C GLU A 15 -1.45 -0.13 -7.31
N PHE A 16 -1.02 -1.22 -6.71
CA PHE A 16 0.24 -1.85 -7.10
C PHE A 16 0.19 -3.34 -6.81
N GLN A 17 1.09 -4.07 -7.45
CA GLN A 17 1.19 -5.49 -7.24
C GLN A 17 2.45 -5.74 -6.45
N LEU A 18 2.38 -6.64 -5.50
CA LEU A 18 3.48 -6.88 -4.60
C LEU A 18 3.78 -8.36 -4.51
N HIS A 19 5.07 -8.68 -4.60
CA HIS A 19 5.52 -10.08 -4.44
C HIS A 19 6.75 -10.03 -3.57
N LEU A 20 6.61 -10.43 -2.32
CA LEU A 20 7.72 -10.47 -1.39
C LEU A 20 7.84 -11.88 -0.84
N SER A 21 9.05 -12.42 -0.84
CA SER A 21 9.29 -13.73 -0.28
C SER A 21 9.15 -13.66 1.23
N ALA A 22 9.03 -14.83 1.86
CA ALA A 22 8.95 -14.89 3.31
C ALA A 22 10.18 -14.27 3.95
N GLU A 23 11.34 -14.48 3.35
CA GLU A 23 12.56 -13.91 3.87
C GLU A 23 12.53 -12.39 3.87
N ARG A 24 12.07 -11.80 2.77
CA ARG A 24 12.00 -10.36 2.70
C ARG A 24 10.98 -9.82 3.69
N CYS A 25 9.91 -10.55 3.92
CA CYS A 25 8.92 -10.13 4.90
C CYS A 25 9.50 -10.08 6.30
N LEU A 26 10.41 -10.98 6.61
CA LEU A 26 11.02 -10.97 7.92
C LEU A 26 11.81 -9.69 8.18
N ASP A 27 12.48 -9.17 7.16
CA ASP A 27 13.22 -7.94 7.31
C ASP A 27 12.31 -6.79 7.71
N TYR A 28 11.12 -6.73 7.11
CA TYR A 28 10.18 -5.69 7.44
C TYR A 28 9.55 -5.95 8.80
N TYR A 29 9.27 -7.19 9.11
CA TYR A 29 8.64 -7.53 10.36
C TYR A 29 9.56 -7.23 11.55
N ARG A 30 10.86 -7.46 11.39
CA ARG A 30 11.81 -7.21 12.45
C ARG A 30 12.17 -5.74 12.57
N GLY A 31 11.70 -4.92 11.66
CA GLY A 31 12.00 -3.51 11.70
C GLY A 31 13.35 -3.14 11.12
N ALA A 32 14.02 -4.08 10.46
CA ALA A 32 15.29 -3.79 9.83
C ALA A 32 15.10 -2.83 8.68
N VAL A 33 13.96 -2.94 7.99
CA VAL A 33 13.62 -2.03 6.90
C VAL A 33 12.27 -1.42 7.26
N ARG A 34 12.20 -0.11 7.39
CA ARG A 34 10.98 0.53 7.84
C ARG A 34 10.11 1.10 6.75
N GLN A 35 10.68 1.36 5.59
CA GLN A 35 9.93 1.95 4.50
C GLN A 35 10.04 1.05 3.29
N ILE A 36 8.99 1.02 2.50
CA ILE A 36 9.01 0.22 1.30
C ILE A 36 8.57 1.11 0.14
N VAL A 37 9.24 0.96 -1.00
CA VAL A 37 8.91 1.72 -2.19
C VAL A 37 8.36 0.75 -3.21
N VAL A 38 7.21 1.07 -3.78
CA VAL A 38 6.59 0.22 -4.78
C VAL A 38 6.26 1.03 -6.01
N ARG A 39 6.16 0.37 -7.14
CA ARG A 39 5.80 1.02 -8.38
C ARG A 39 4.32 0.75 -8.62
N CYS A 40 3.57 1.81 -8.80
CA CYS A 40 2.14 1.70 -9.01
C CYS A 40 1.79 1.41 -10.46
N SER A 41 0.57 1.02 -10.70
CA SER A 41 0.12 0.71 -12.05
C SER A 41 0.23 1.92 -12.98
N THR A 42 0.22 3.12 -12.42
CA THR A 42 0.36 4.32 -13.24
C THR A 42 1.81 4.65 -13.56
N GLY A 43 2.75 3.89 -13.01
CA GLY A 43 4.17 4.16 -13.24
C GLY A 43 4.83 4.98 -12.16
N GLN A 44 4.07 5.48 -11.22
CA GLN A 44 4.63 6.25 -10.12
C GLN A 44 5.22 5.35 -9.07
N ASN A 45 6.24 5.86 -8.38
CA ASN A 45 6.78 5.14 -7.23
C ASN A 45 6.19 5.75 -5.98
N VAL A 46 5.78 4.91 -5.05
CA VAL A 46 5.18 5.37 -3.81
C VAL A 46 5.91 4.72 -2.65
N GLN A 47 6.16 5.50 -1.62
CA GLN A 47 6.83 5.01 -0.43
C GLN A 47 5.86 5.04 0.74
N PHE A 48 5.85 3.98 1.52
CA PHE A 48 4.98 3.93 2.68
C PHE A 48 5.62 3.09 3.78
N PRO A 49 5.14 3.24 5.03
CA PRO A 49 5.72 2.48 6.13
C PRO A 49 5.48 0.98 5.97
N ALA A 50 6.51 0.19 6.18
CA ALA A 50 6.39 -1.24 6.06
C ALA A 50 5.42 -1.82 7.08
N SER A 51 5.17 -1.11 8.16
CA SER A 51 4.23 -1.58 9.16
C SER A 51 2.83 -1.80 8.61
N LEU A 52 2.49 -1.11 7.52
CA LEU A 52 1.18 -1.29 6.92
C LEU A 52 1.05 -2.67 6.28
N LEU A 53 2.17 -3.32 5.98
CA LEU A 53 2.13 -4.64 5.39
C LEU A 53 2.05 -5.75 6.41
N GLN A 54 2.32 -5.46 7.66
CA GLN A 54 2.44 -6.53 8.66
C GLN A 54 1.21 -7.41 8.77
N LYS A 55 0.04 -6.83 8.69
CA LYS A 55 -1.16 -7.63 8.80
C LYS A 55 -1.42 -8.54 7.61
N PHE A 56 -0.70 -8.32 6.52
CA PHE A 56 -0.86 -9.15 5.34
C PHE A 56 0.25 -10.19 5.19
N MET A 57 1.22 -10.18 6.08
CA MET A 57 2.34 -11.10 5.99
C MET A 57 1.93 -12.50 6.40
N SER A 58 2.41 -13.49 5.67
CA SER A 58 2.13 -14.87 5.95
C SER A 58 3.42 -15.68 5.84
N PRO A 59 3.42 -16.93 6.25
CA PRO A 59 4.62 -17.76 6.12
C PRO A 59 5.12 -17.89 4.68
N ASP A 60 4.24 -17.63 3.72
CA ASP A 60 4.64 -17.70 2.32
C ASP A 60 5.06 -16.36 1.76
N GLY A 61 5.05 -15.32 2.57
CA GLY A 61 5.38 -13.98 2.10
C GLY A 61 4.12 -13.20 1.80
N ILE A 62 4.25 -12.21 0.93
CA ILE A 62 3.11 -11.39 0.52
C ILE A 62 3.02 -11.42 -1.00
N HIS A 63 1.86 -11.78 -1.52
CA HIS A 63 1.66 -11.81 -2.96
C HIS A 63 0.25 -11.29 -3.25
N GLY A 64 0.14 -10.40 -4.19
CA GLY A 64 -1.16 -9.92 -4.61
C GLY A 64 -1.17 -8.45 -4.95
N ARG A 65 -2.37 -7.94 -5.14
CA ARG A 65 -2.56 -6.56 -5.51
C ARG A 65 -3.12 -5.80 -4.33
N PHE A 66 -2.61 -4.60 -4.15
CA PHE A 66 -2.99 -3.78 -3.01
C PHE A 66 -3.31 -2.35 -3.42
N VAL A 67 -4.05 -1.65 -2.58
CA VAL A 67 -4.35 -0.26 -2.77
C VAL A 67 -3.94 0.49 -1.52
N LEU A 68 -3.13 1.52 -1.73
CA LEU A 68 -2.71 2.39 -0.65
C LEU A 68 -3.56 3.66 -0.73
N SER A 69 -4.17 4.04 0.36
CA SER A 69 -4.98 5.25 0.42
C SER A 69 -4.22 6.32 1.16
N CYS A 70 -4.19 7.52 0.60
CA CYS A 70 -3.50 8.64 1.21
C CYS A 70 -4.40 9.86 1.18
N ASP A 71 -4.13 10.83 2.07
CA ASP A 71 -4.92 12.06 2.06
C ASP A 71 -4.33 13.02 1.04
N GLU A 72 -4.86 14.22 0.97
CA GLU A 72 -4.43 15.18 -0.03
C GLU A 72 -2.98 15.60 0.13
N ARG A 73 -2.39 15.37 1.30
CA ARG A 73 -0.99 15.67 1.52
C ARG A 73 -0.12 14.45 1.33
N ASN A 74 -0.71 13.38 0.80
CA ASN A 74 -0.02 12.11 0.59
C ASN A 74 0.40 11.44 1.89
N LYS A 75 -0.34 11.70 2.95
CA LYS A 75 -0.11 11.00 4.18
C LYS A 75 -0.84 9.67 4.07
N CYS A 76 -0.14 8.57 4.33
CA CYS A 76 -0.71 7.25 4.19
C CYS A 76 -1.77 6.99 5.23
N LEU A 77 -2.96 6.63 4.80
CA LEU A 77 -4.07 6.35 5.69
C LEU A 77 -4.27 4.87 5.91
N GLY A 78 -3.97 4.05 4.95
CA GLY A 78 -4.13 2.63 5.10
C GLY A 78 -3.82 1.86 3.83
N LEU A 79 -3.70 0.56 3.99
CA LEU A 79 -3.40 -0.34 2.89
C LEU A 79 -4.43 -1.45 2.90
N GLU A 80 -4.98 -1.78 1.74
CA GLU A 80 -5.96 -2.85 1.63
C GLU A 80 -5.62 -3.78 0.49
N ARG A 81 -5.98 -5.03 0.64
CA ARG A 81 -5.78 -6.00 -0.42
C ARG A 81 -6.96 -5.91 -1.38
N VAL A 82 -6.66 -5.90 -2.66
CA VAL A 82 -7.69 -5.91 -3.67
C VAL A 82 -8.13 -7.35 -3.87
N VAL A 83 -9.41 -7.62 -3.65
CA VAL A 83 -9.93 -8.95 -3.84
C VAL A 83 -10.50 -9.00 -5.24
N GLU A 84 -9.96 -9.90 -6.05
CA GLU A 84 -10.46 -10.05 -7.40
C GLU A 84 -11.40 -11.21 -7.46
N GLU A 85 -12.58 -10.97 -7.98
CA GLU A 85 -13.51 -12.04 -8.12
C GLU A 85 -13.49 -12.49 -9.53
N SER A 86 -13.40 -13.72 -9.76
CA SER A 86 -13.34 -14.22 -11.13
C SER A 86 -14.64 -14.73 -11.63
#